data_4ab30f09ea2f23df8cfe129ac90d5a51
#
_entry.id   4ab30f09ea2f23df8cfe129ac90d5a51
#
_cell.length_a   1.000
_cell.length_b   1.000
_cell.length_c   1.000
_cell.angle_alpha   90.00
_cell.angle_beta   90.00
_cell.angle_gamma   90.00
#
_symmetry.space_group_name_H-M   'P 1'
#
loop_
_entity.id
_entity.type
_entity.pdbx_description
1 polymer ?
#
loop_
_entity_poly.entity_id
_entity_poly.type
_entity_poly.pdbx_seq_one_letter_code
_entity_poly.pdbx_strand_id
1 'polypeptide(L)'
;PLKIISTRGNTVDKQEYHPEPRVASIVGSHYKPEFVVNVKETGQTLLVDYSNIDALKVTTIGTARFLHDGGLDSTKRYFMVAANNSNKIAAVDLKEGKLTKLIDVGKIPHPGRGANFVHPTYGPVWSTGHLGDETISLIGTDPKKHAQYAFKEVAKLKGPGGGALFIKSHPKSQHLYSDAPLNPDPKVSQSVVVYDIKNLDKGYTVLPIAEWAGIKDDGAKRVVQPEFNKAGDEVWFSVWSAKNKESALVIVDDKTLKLKAVIKDPRLITPTGHFNVNNTQHDVY
;
A
#
# COMPACT_ATOMS: atom_id res chain seq x y z
N PRO A 1 -17.11 -10.61 20.47
CA PRO A 1 -16.72 -9.20 20.34
C PRO A 1 -16.76 -8.51 21.69
N LEU A 2 -15.80 -7.59 21.93
CA LEU A 2 -15.78 -6.78 23.15
C LEU A 2 -16.66 -5.53 23.00
N LYS A 3 -16.62 -4.90 21.82
CA LYS A 3 -17.44 -3.73 21.48
C LYS A 3 -17.81 -3.75 20.00
N ILE A 4 -18.89 -3.08 19.64
CA ILE A 4 -19.35 -2.86 18.27
C ILE A 4 -19.54 -1.37 18.08
N ILE A 5 -18.97 -0.82 16.99
CA ILE A 5 -19.09 0.57 16.58
C ILE A 5 -19.86 0.61 15.27
N SER A 6 -20.94 1.40 15.23
CA SER A 6 -21.64 1.65 13.98
C SER A 6 -20.83 2.61 13.10
N THR A 7 -20.68 2.28 11.83
CA THR A 7 -20.04 3.15 10.83
C THR A 7 -21.06 3.84 9.92
N ARG A 8 -22.35 3.64 10.17
CA ARG A 8 -23.44 4.31 9.44
C ARG A 8 -23.37 5.82 9.63
N GLY A 9 -23.67 6.55 8.61
CA GLY A 9 -23.62 8.02 8.67
C GLY A 9 -23.80 8.67 7.33
N ASN A 10 -23.64 9.98 7.29
CA ASN A 10 -23.77 10.75 6.07
C ASN A 10 -22.45 10.79 5.29
N THR A 11 -22.56 10.83 3.96
CA THR A 11 -21.42 11.00 3.06
C THR A 11 -20.84 12.42 3.21
N VAL A 12 -19.50 12.53 3.09
CA VAL A 12 -18.81 13.82 3.30
C VAL A 12 -19.09 14.86 2.21
N ASP A 13 -19.48 14.41 1.02
CA ASP A 13 -19.70 15.26 -0.16
C ASP A 13 -21.15 15.74 -0.30
N LYS A 14 -22.13 14.84 -0.14
CA LYS A 14 -23.53 15.14 -0.38
C LYS A 14 -24.40 15.19 0.88
N GLN A 15 -23.84 14.78 2.03
CA GLN A 15 -24.57 14.66 3.29
C GLN A 15 -25.78 13.68 3.20
N GLU A 16 -25.71 12.69 2.31
CA GLU A 16 -26.70 11.65 2.14
C GLU A 16 -26.40 10.50 3.12
N TYR A 17 -27.43 10.01 3.83
CA TYR A 17 -27.28 8.89 4.75
C TYR A 17 -26.94 7.60 4.00
N HIS A 18 -25.90 6.91 4.48
CA HIS A 18 -25.48 5.62 3.95
C HIS A 18 -25.64 4.51 5.01
N PRO A 19 -26.53 3.52 4.78
CA PRO A 19 -26.81 2.48 5.78
C PRO A 19 -25.72 1.40 5.87
N GLU A 20 -24.92 1.21 4.82
CA GLU A 20 -23.91 0.16 4.70
C GLU A 20 -22.57 0.72 4.15
N PRO A 21 -21.90 1.62 4.87
CA PRO A 21 -20.76 2.37 4.32
C PRO A 21 -19.46 1.55 4.25
N ARG A 22 -19.42 0.32 4.60
CA ARG A 22 -18.29 -0.63 4.58
C ARG A 22 -16.98 -0.07 5.13
N VAL A 23 -16.34 -0.82 6.01
CA VAL A 23 -14.96 -0.58 6.43
C VAL A 23 -14.02 -1.24 5.42
N ALA A 24 -13.14 -0.45 4.81
CA ALA A 24 -12.21 -0.94 3.80
C ALA A 24 -10.86 -1.36 4.38
N SER A 25 -10.33 -0.59 5.34
CA SER A 25 -9.08 -0.94 6.02
C SER A 25 -9.03 -0.43 7.45
N ILE A 26 -8.21 -1.09 8.28
CA ILE A 26 -7.94 -0.73 9.67
C ILE A 26 -6.42 -0.76 9.86
N VAL A 27 -5.86 0.29 10.45
CA VAL A 27 -4.43 0.41 10.77
C VAL A 27 -4.27 0.79 12.23
N GLY A 28 -3.30 0.19 12.93
CA GLY A 28 -2.96 0.57 14.30
C GLY A 28 -2.10 1.83 14.36
N SER A 29 -2.35 2.69 15.33
CA SER A 29 -1.47 3.83 15.62
C SER A 29 -0.19 3.34 16.33
N HIS A 30 0.95 3.99 16.04
CA HIS A 30 2.21 3.73 16.73
C HIS A 30 2.36 4.51 18.04
N TYR A 31 1.51 5.50 18.29
CA TYR A 31 1.65 6.43 19.40
C TYR A 31 0.58 6.31 20.45
N LYS A 32 -0.56 5.71 20.12
CA LYS A 32 -1.72 5.59 21.00
C LYS A 32 -2.36 4.21 20.83
N PRO A 33 -3.07 3.71 21.84
CA PRO A 33 -3.95 2.54 21.69
C PRO A 33 -5.18 2.91 20.84
N GLU A 34 -4.96 3.10 19.54
CA GLU A 34 -5.94 3.68 18.63
C GLU A 34 -5.92 2.95 17.29
N PHE A 35 -7.10 2.61 16.76
CA PHE A 35 -7.27 2.16 15.39
C PHE A 35 -7.68 3.32 14.49
N VAL A 36 -7.06 3.37 13.31
CA VAL A 36 -7.45 4.23 12.20
C VAL A 36 -8.32 3.42 11.26
N VAL A 37 -9.58 3.78 11.12
CA VAL A 37 -10.60 3.00 10.41
C VAL A 37 -11.12 3.80 9.22
N ASN A 38 -11.00 3.23 8.02
CA ASN A 38 -11.49 3.86 6.78
C ASN A 38 -12.90 3.40 6.45
N VAL A 39 -13.84 4.34 6.42
CA VAL A 39 -15.24 4.09 6.08
C VAL A 39 -15.47 4.51 4.63
N LYS A 40 -15.57 3.53 3.75
CA LYS A 40 -15.45 3.69 2.30
C LYS A 40 -16.47 4.64 1.69
N GLU A 41 -17.74 4.35 1.83
CA GLU A 41 -18.80 5.08 1.12
C GLU A 41 -19.12 6.42 1.75
N THR A 42 -18.94 6.58 3.05
CA THR A 42 -19.13 7.88 3.70
C THR A 42 -17.95 8.82 3.49
N GLY A 43 -16.74 8.27 3.25
CA GLY A 43 -15.51 9.07 3.14
C GLY A 43 -14.99 9.57 4.47
N GLN A 44 -15.32 8.88 5.55
CA GLN A 44 -14.87 9.22 6.91
C GLN A 44 -13.72 8.32 7.33
N THR A 45 -12.72 8.90 7.95
CA THR A 45 -11.69 8.18 8.70
C THR A 45 -11.97 8.33 10.18
N LEU A 46 -12.12 7.20 10.88
CA LEU A 46 -12.37 7.17 12.31
C LEU A 46 -11.09 6.88 13.06
N LEU A 47 -10.79 7.66 14.11
CA LEU A 47 -9.78 7.32 15.10
C LEU A 47 -10.48 6.73 16.30
N VAL A 48 -10.30 5.44 16.55
CA VAL A 48 -10.95 4.69 17.61
C VAL A 48 -9.95 4.45 18.72
N ASP A 49 -9.98 5.26 19.76
CA ASP A 49 -9.17 5.10 20.95
C ASP A 49 -9.79 4.02 21.83
N TYR A 50 -9.04 2.95 22.08
CA TYR A 50 -9.41 1.81 22.90
C TYR A 50 -8.63 1.74 24.23
N SER A 51 -8.05 2.86 24.67
CA SER A 51 -7.39 2.93 25.99
C SER A 51 -8.33 2.57 27.14
N ASN A 52 -9.62 2.87 26.97
CA ASN A 52 -10.71 2.40 27.84
C ASN A 52 -11.74 1.66 26.99
N ILE A 53 -11.75 0.33 27.06
CA ILE A 53 -12.64 -0.51 26.27
C ILE A 53 -14.12 -0.31 26.61
N ASP A 54 -14.43 0.12 27.84
CA ASP A 54 -15.81 0.35 28.29
C ASP A 54 -16.35 1.69 27.82
N ALA A 55 -15.48 2.65 27.53
CA ALA A 55 -15.81 3.99 27.08
C ALA A 55 -14.94 4.41 25.88
N LEU A 56 -15.14 3.74 24.73
CA LEU A 56 -14.39 4.05 23.52
C LEU A 56 -14.61 5.52 23.10
N LYS A 57 -13.52 6.18 22.74
CA LYS A 57 -13.56 7.52 22.14
C LYS A 57 -13.34 7.40 20.64
N VAL A 58 -14.30 7.92 19.87
CA VAL A 58 -14.23 7.92 18.40
C VAL A 58 -14.13 9.36 17.91
N THR A 59 -13.05 9.66 17.19
CA THR A 59 -12.90 10.93 16.48
C THR A 59 -13.20 10.68 15.00
N THR A 60 -14.19 11.40 14.46
CA THR A 60 -14.59 11.29 13.05
C THR A 60 -13.96 12.39 12.23
N ILE A 61 -13.25 12.04 11.17
CA ILE A 61 -12.56 12.96 10.28
C ILE A 61 -13.15 12.82 8.88
N GLY A 62 -13.75 13.89 8.35
CA GLY A 62 -14.20 13.93 6.96
C GLY A 62 -13.00 14.01 6.02
N THR A 63 -12.96 13.12 5.03
CA THR A 63 -11.90 13.06 4.01
C THR A 63 -12.50 13.10 2.60
N ALA A 64 -12.47 12.00 1.86
CA ALA A 64 -13.09 11.86 0.55
C ALA A 64 -13.76 10.49 0.43
N ARG A 65 -14.83 10.39 -0.36
CA ARG A 65 -15.52 9.11 -0.58
C ARG A 65 -14.63 8.09 -1.28
N PHE A 66 -15.00 6.83 -1.12
CA PHE A 66 -14.34 5.66 -1.69
C PHE A 66 -12.95 5.41 -1.11
N LEU A 67 -12.82 5.65 0.21
CA LEU A 67 -11.63 5.27 0.96
C LEU A 67 -11.39 3.77 0.81
N HIS A 68 -10.14 3.39 0.64
CA HIS A 68 -9.76 2.00 0.49
C HIS A 68 -8.61 1.67 1.46
N ASP A 69 -7.43 1.46 0.97
CA ASP A 69 -6.24 1.14 1.73
C ASP A 69 -5.31 2.35 1.90
N GLY A 70 -4.39 2.22 2.80
CA GLY A 70 -3.42 3.26 3.10
C GLY A 70 -2.40 2.81 4.15
N GLY A 71 -1.42 3.64 4.38
CA GLY A 71 -0.36 3.40 5.34
C GLY A 71 0.20 4.67 5.94
N LEU A 72 1.06 4.49 6.92
CA LEU A 72 1.69 5.59 7.63
C LEU A 72 2.87 6.15 6.82
N ASP A 73 3.09 7.44 6.92
CA ASP A 73 4.34 8.07 6.47
C ASP A 73 5.53 7.59 7.32
N SER A 74 6.75 7.93 6.93
CA SER A 74 7.96 7.50 7.63
C SER A 74 8.05 7.95 9.09
N THR A 75 7.33 9.02 9.46
CA THR A 75 7.25 9.51 10.84
C THR A 75 6.18 8.80 11.68
N LYS A 76 5.32 8.00 11.05
CA LYS A 76 4.15 7.35 11.65
C LYS A 76 3.06 8.35 12.14
N ARG A 77 3.23 9.63 11.87
CA ARG A 77 2.28 10.68 12.27
C ARG A 77 1.15 10.86 11.26
N TYR A 78 1.47 10.78 9.96
CA TYR A 78 0.51 11.01 8.91
C TYR A 78 0.03 9.69 8.31
N PHE A 79 -1.27 9.49 8.32
CA PHE A 79 -1.89 8.37 7.64
C PHE A 79 -2.29 8.80 6.23
N MET A 80 -1.73 8.12 5.23
CA MET A 80 -1.91 8.39 3.82
C MET A 80 -2.88 7.35 3.25
N VAL A 81 -4.09 7.73 2.92
CA VAL A 81 -5.15 6.80 2.48
C VAL A 81 -5.67 7.15 1.09
N ALA A 82 -5.83 6.13 0.26
CA ALA A 82 -6.41 6.26 -1.06
C ALA A 82 -7.93 6.36 -0.99
N ALA A 83 -8.49 7.45 -1.54
CA ALA A 83 -9.88 7.57 -1.94
C ALA A 83 -9.94 7.21 -3.44
N ASN A 84 -9.93 5.89 -3.73
CA ASN A 84 -9.53 5.38 -5.04
C ASN A 84 -10.44 5.85 -6.19
N ASN A 85 -11.77 5.76 -6.07
CA ASN A 85 -12.68 6.25 -7.11
C ASN A 85 -12.80 7.79 -7.16
N SER A 86 -12.20 8.49 -6.20
CA SER A 86 -12.07 9.95 -6.20
C SER A 86 -10.73 10.43 -6.77
N ASN A 87 -9.81 9.52 -7.12
CA ASN A 87 -8.45 9.81 -7.61
C ASN A 87 -7.67 10.74 -6.66
N LYS A 88 -7.80 10.48 -5.36
CA LYS A 88 -7.18 11.31 -4.31
C LYS A 88 -6.47 10.47 -3.27
N ILE A 89 -5.48 11.07 -2.66
CA ILE A 89 -4.91 10.62 -1.39
C ILE A 89 -5.31 11.62 -0.31
N ALA A 90 -5.87 11.12 0.80
CA ALA A 90 -6.09 11.92 1.98
C ALA A 90 -4.91 11.75 2.96
N ALA A 91 -4.29 12.85 3.36
CA ALA A 91 -3.28 12.88 4.41
C ALA A 91 -3.95 13.28 5.72
N VAL A 92 -3.99 12.37 6.69
CA VAL A 92 -4.63 12.56 8.00
C VAL A 92 -3.55 12.67 9.08
N ASP A 93 -3.55 13.75 9.83
CA ASP A 93 -2.65 13.93 10.98
C ASP A 93 -3.24 13.22 12.21
N LEU A 94 -2.64 12.08 12.59
CA LEU A 94 -3.10 11.27 13.73
C LEU A 94 -2.85 11.95 15.07
N LYS A 95 -1.86 12.84 15.15
CA LYS A 95 -1.58 13.59 16.38
C LYS A 95 -2.66 14.64 16.64
N GLU A 96 -3.01 15.39 15.61
CA GLU A 96 -4.00 16.48 15.68
C GLU A 96 -5.44 15.98 15.48
N GLY A 97 -5.63 14.73 15.02
CA GLY A 97 -6.95 14.16 14.75
C GLY A 97 -7.72 14.90 13.66
N LYS A 98 -7.05 15.32 12.58
CA LYS A 98 -7.64 16.10 11.50
C LYS A 98 -7.10 15.78 10.13
N LEU A 99 -7.88 16.09 9.09
CA LEU A 99 -7.42 16.08 7.72
C LEU A 99 -6.37 17.18 7.51
N THR A 100 -5.20 16.80 7.01
CA THR A 100 -4.15 17.75 6.63
C THR A 100 -4.36 18.24 5.21
N LYS A 101 -4.59 17.31 4.26
CA LYS A 101 -4.73 17.64 2.85
C LYS A 101 -5.45 16.53 2.08
N LEU A 102 -6.21 16.91 1.04
CA LEU A 102 -6.60 16.05 -0.08
C LEU A 102 -5.67 16.35 -1.25
N ILE A 103 -5.07 15.31 -1.84
CA ILE A 103 -4.04 15.40 -2.86
C ILE A 103 -4.58 14.68 -4.11
N ASP A 104 -4.66 15.39 -5.23
CA ASP A 104 -5.01 14.79 -6.51
C ASP A 104 -3.84 13.97 -7.03
N VAL A 105 -4.14 12.76 -7.53
CA VAL A 105 -3.17 11.80 -8.06
C VAL A 105 -3.70 11.15 -9.35
N GLY A 106 -3.02 10.14 -9.86
CA GLY A 106 -3.45 9.36 -11.03
C GLY A 106 -4.76 8.58 -10.80
N LYS A 107 -5.18 7.84 -11.81
CA LYS A 107 -6.48 7.17 -11.84
C LYS A 107 -6.50 5.94 -10.92
N ILE A 108 -7.44 5.91 -9.99
CA ILE A 108 -7.70 4.82 -9.05
C ILE A 108 -6.44 4.42 -8.26
N PRO A 109 -5.95 5.30 -7.36
CA PRO A 109 -4.79 4.97 -6.52
C PRO A 109 -5.07 3.73 -5.66
N HIS A 110 -4.08 2.85 -5.56
CA HIS A 110 -4.13 1.64 -4.75
C HIS A 110 -2.75 1.34 -4.15
N PRO A 111 -2.46 1.85 -2.95
CA PRO A 111 -1.13 1.77 -2.35
C PRO A 111 -0.81 0.42 -1.69
N GLY A 112 -1.82 -0.39 -1.33
CA GLY A 112 -1.64 -1.32 -0.23
C GLY A 112 -1.37 -0.52 1.04
N ARG A 113 -0.15 -0.51 1.54
CA ARG A 113 0.30 0.40 2.61
C ARG A 113 1.12 1.58 2.11
N GLY A 114 1.39 1.63 0.80
CA GLY A 114 2.33 2.56 0.22
C GLY A 114 3.79 2.21 0.55
N ALA A 115 4.71 3.01 0.07
CA ALA A 115 6.12 2.85 0.34
C ALA A 115 6.77 4.18 0.71
N ASN A 116 7.58 4.16 1.76
CA ASN A 116 8.31 5.32 2.26
C ASN A 116 9.78 5.24 1.85
N PHE A 117 10.31 6.32 1.30
CA PHE A 117 11.74 6.45 1.06
C PHE A 117 12.16 7.93 1.04
N VAL A 118 13.47 8.18 1.01
CA VAL A 118 14.01 9.53 0.88
C VAL A 118 14.38 9.77 -0.57
N HIS A 119 13.61 10.64 -1.24
CA HIS A 119 13.90 11.05 -2.61
C HIS A 119 15.09 12.03 -2.63
N PRO A 120 16.04 11.89 -3.57
CA PRO A 120 17.24 12.75 -3.60
C PRO A 120 16.94 14.26 -3.63
N THR A 121 15.86 14.67 -4.29
CA THR A 121 15.47 16.08 -4.46
C THR A 121 14.40 16.53 -3.47
N TYR A 122 13.38 15.68 -3.23
CA TYR A 122 12.16 16.09 -2.51
C TYR A 122 12.17 15.73 -1.03
N GLY A 123 13.20 15.02 -0.55
CA GLY A 123 13.26 14.52 0.82
C GLY A 123 12.31 13.33 1.05
N PRO A 124 11.78 13.16 2.28
CA PRO A 124 10.87 12.07 2.58
C PRO A 124 9.61 12.09 1.71
N VAL A 125 9.34 10.97 1.04
CA VAL A 125 8.13 10.75 0.24
C VAL A 125 7.42 9.47 0.65
N TRP A 126 6.12 9.45 0.44
CA TRP A 126 5.27 8.27 0.44
C TRP A 126 4.73 8.04 -0.98
N SER A 127 4.65 6.80 -1.43
CA SER A 127 4.30 6.48 -2.81
C SER A 127 3.12 5.51 -2.92
N THR A 128 2.40 5.61 -4.03
CA THR A 128 1.28 4.73 -4.39
C THR A 128 1.31 4.36 -5.86
N GLY A 129 1.00 3.09 -6.16
CA GLY A 129 0.62 2.67 -7.51
C GLY A 129 -0.85 2.97 -7.80
N HIS A 130 -1.31 2.61 -9.00
CA HIS A 130 -2.67 2.84 -9.47
C HIS A 130 -3.26 1.61 -10.15
N LEU A 131 -4.56 1.40 -9.97
CA LEU A 131 -5.31 0.40 -10.72
C LEU A 131 -5.65 0.88 -12.11
N GLY A 132 -5.93 2.17 -12.26
CA GLY A 132 -6.52 2.76 -13.45
C GLY A 132 -5.53 3.27 -14.49
N ASP A 133 -4.27 3.41 -14.14
CA ASP A 133 -3.20 3.83 -15.05
C ASP A 133 -1.82 3.31 -14.61
N GLU A 134 -0.79 3.61 -15.41
CA GLU A 134 0.59 3.17 -15.15
C GLU A 134 1.38 4.09 -14.19
N THR A 135 0.74 5.09 -13.61
CA THR A 135 1.43 6.07 -12.76
C THR A 135 1.81 5.48 -11.41
N ILE A 136 2.99 5.82 -10.93
CA ILE A 136 3.35 5.75 -9.51
C ILE A 136 3.51 7.17 -9.03
N SER A 137 2.65 7.59 -8.09
CA SER A 137 2.67 8.93 -7.52
C SER A 137 3.59 9.00 -6.31
N LEU A 138 4.48 9.99 -6.26
CA LEU A 138 5.32 10.30 -5.13
C LEU A 138 4.79 11.54 -4.42
N ILE A 139 4.51 11.44 -3.12
CA ILE A 139 3.93 12.50 -2.31
C ILE A 139 4.90 12.88 -1.20
N GLY A 140 5.28 14.16 -1.13
CA GLY A 140 6.14 14.67 -0.06
C GLY A 140 5.45 14.59 1.30
N THR A 141 6.17 14.22 2.36
CA THR A 141 5.60 14.00 3.70
C THR A 141 6.27 14.77 4.83
N ASP A 142 7.25 15.61 4.53
CA ASP A 142 7.99 16.37 5.57
C ASP A 142 7.60 17.86 5.59
N PRO A 143 6.69 18.29 6.47
CA PRO A 143 6.28 19.69 6.58
C PRO A 143 7.29 20.57 7.33
N LYS A 144 8.37 20.00 7.88
CA LYS A 144 9.36 20.76 8.65
C LYS A 144 10.57 21.20 7.82
N LYS A 145 11.27 20.24 7.21
CA LYS A 145 12.50 20.50 6.47
C LYS A 145 12.25 20.66 4.96
N HIS A 146 11.15 20.10 4.45
CA HIS A 146 10.78 20.10 3.03
C HIS A 146 9.38 20.67 2.82
N ALA A 147 9.03 21.74 3.55
CA ALA A 147 7.67 22.29 3.62
C ALA A 147 7.06 22.63 2.24
N GLN A 148 7.89 23.06 1.28
CA GLN A 148 7.44 23.37 -0.09
C GLN A 148 6.90 22.15 -0.85
N TYR A 149 7.32 20.94 -0.45
CA TYR A 149 6.94 19.66 -1.07
C TYR A 149 5.88 18.90 -0.26
N ALA A 150 5.64 19.28 0.98
CA ALA A 150 4.77 18.55 1.89
C ALA A 150 3.32 18.48 1.42
N PHE A 151 2.77 17.27 1.46
CA PHE A 151 1.38 16.96 1.08
C PHE A 151 1.01 17.43 -0.34
N LYS A 152 1.95 17.24 -1.26
CA LYS A 152 1.80 17.45 -2.70
C LYS A 152 2.34 16.24 -3.45
N GLU A 153 1.73 15.92 -4.59
CA GLU A 153 2.38 15.05 -5.56
C GLU A 153 3.59 15.78 -6.15
N VAL A 154 4.79 15.30 -5.82
CA VAL A 154 6.06 15.95 -6.18
C VAL A 154 6.69 15.35 -7.42
N ALA A 155 6.36 14.10 -7.74
CA ALA A 155 6.81 13.43 -8.95
C ALA A 155 5.88 12.28 -9.33
N LYS A 156 5.95 11.88 -10.59
CA LYS A 156 5.31 10.71 -11.17
C LYS A 156 6.37 9.83 -11.79
N LEU A 157 6.37 8.55 -11.44
CA LEU A 157 7.16 7.55 -12.16
C LEU A 157 6.25 6.82 -13.12
N LYS A 158 6.82 6.36 -14.24
CA LYS A 158 6.14 5.44 -15.14
C LYS A 158 6.24 4.04 -14.55
N GLY A 159 5.12 3.42 -14.20
CA GLY A 159 5.02 2.05 -13.72
C GLY A 159 4.88 1.03 -14.86
N PRO A 160 4.68 -0.24 -14.52
CA PRO A 160 4.61 -1.33 -15.50
C PRO A 160 3.29 -1.35 -16.30
N GLY A 161 2.28 -0.66 -15.80
CA GLY A 161 0.92 -0.63 -16.33
C GLY A 161 -0.10 -0.45 -15.22
N GLY A 162 -1.36 -0.27 -15.53
CA GLY A 162 -2.45 -0.28 -14.56
C GLY A 162 -2.61 -1.66 -13.91
N GLY A 163 -3.35 -1.73 -12.80
CA GLY A 163 -3.58 -2.97 -12.07
C GLY A 163 -2.62 -3.22 -10.91
N ALA A 164 -1.85 -2.21 -10.49
CA ALA A 164 -0.98 -2.28 -9.32
C ALA A 164 -1.79 -2.42 -8.03
N LEU A 165 -1.38 -3.34 -7.15
CA LEU A 165 -1.97 -3.53 -5.83
C LEU A 165 -1.02 -3.10 -4.70
N PHE A 166 0.26 -3.40 -4.82
CA PHE A 166 1.22 -3.17 -3.75
C PHE A 166 2.51 -2.54 -4.26
N ILE A 167 3.01 -1.60 -3.47
CA ILE A 167 4.29 -0.95 -3.67
C ILE A 167 5.07 -1.03 -2.36
N LYS A 168 6.36 -1.33 -2.41
CA LYS A 168 7.19 -1.56 -1.22
C LYS A 168 8.60 -1.03 -1.36
N SER A 169 9.09 -0.52 -0.26
CA SER A 169 10.48 -0.18 -0.01
C SER A 169 10.89 -0.70 1.37
N HIS A 170 12.14 -0.57 1.74
CA HIS A 170 12.64 -0.87 3.08
C HIS A 170 13.70 0.14 3.48
N PRO A 171 13.79 0.58 4.76
CA PRO A 171 14.77 1.60 5.18
C PRO A 171 16.23 1.27 4.89
N LYS A 172 16.57 -0.02 4.75
CA LYS A 172 17.92 -0.50 4.44
C LYS A 172 18.12 -0.85 2.96
N SER A 173 17.07 -0.83 2.16
CA SER A 173 17.13 -1.11 0.72
C SER A 173 17.31 0.19 -0.08
N GLN A 174 17.88 0.07 -1.27
CA GLN A 174 17.94 1.15 -2.25
C GLN A 174 16.90 0.98 -3.35
N HIS A 175 15.96 0.04 -3.18
CA HIS A 175 14.99 -0.33 -4.18
C HIS A 175 13.56 -0.04 -3.78
N LEU A 176 12.77 0.34 -4.78
CA LEU A 176 11.32 0.45 -4.72
C LEU A 176 10.72 -0.59 -5.65
N TYR A 177 9.87 -1.47 -5.12
CA TYR A 177 9.20 -2.54 -5.86
C TYR A 177 7.74 -2.20 -6.08
N SER A 178 7.22 -2.50 -7.27
CA SER A 178 5.78 -2.41 -7.57
C SER A 178 5.32 -3.62 -8.37
N ASP A 179 4.21 -4.21 -7.95
CA ASP A 179 3.49 -5.23 -8.70
C ASP A 179 2.42 -4.60 -9.61
N ALA A 180 1.82 -5.42 -10.49
CA ALA A 180 0.61 -5.09 -11.22
C ALA A 180 -0.19 -6.37 -11.56
N PRO A 181 -0.62 -7.17 -10.55
CA PRO A 181 -1.23 -8.48 -10.78
C PRO A 181 -2.58 -8.43 -11.47
N LEU A 182 -3.27 -7.29 -11.49
CA LEU A 182 -4.56 -7.12 -12.14
C LEU A 182 -4.43 -6.59 -13.58
N ASN A 183 -3.20 -6.42 -14.08
CA ASN A 183 -2.99 -6.04 -15.46
C ASN A 183 -3.43 -7.19 -16.40
N PRO A 184 -4.16 -6.89 -17.50
CA PRO A 184 -4.59 -7.91 -18.46
C PRO A 184 -3.44 -8.50 -19.29
N ASP A 185 -2.33 -7.79 -19.43
CA ASP A 185 -1.15 -8.32 -20.12
C ASP A 185 -0.38 -9.28 -19.19
N PRO A 186 -0.26 -10.58 -19.57
CA PRO A 186 0.50 -11.55 -18.79
C PRO A 186 1.97 -11.17 -18.57
N LYS A 187 2.59 -10.44 -19.49
CA LYS A 187 3.97 -9.96 -19.30
C LYS A 187 4.10 -9.01 -18.13
N VAL A 188 3.04 -8.26 -17.84
CA VAL A 188 2.99 -7.34 -16.71
C VAL A 188 2.55 -8.06 -15.44
N SER A 189 1.42 -8.79 -15.47
CA SER A 189 0.88 -9.45 -14.26
C SER A 189 1.78 -10.57 -13.71
N GLN A 190 2.69 -11.10 -14.51
CA GLN A 190 3.63 -12.18 -14.16
C GLN A 190 5.02 -11.68 -13.73
N SER A 191 5.22 -10.38 -13.67
CA SER A 191 6.48 -9.73 -13.32
C SER A 191 6.30 -8.71 -12.20
N VAL A 192 7.42 -8.21 -11.70
CA VAL A 192 7.50 -7.08 -10.77
C VAL A 192 8.53 -6.10 -11.30
N VAL A 193 8.30 -4.82 -11.11
CA VAL A 193 9.27 -3.79 -11.47
C VAL A 193 10.02 -3.28 -10.24
N VAL A 194 11.29 -2.95 -10.45
CA VAL A 194 12.21 -2.48 -9.41
C VAL A 194 12.88 -1.20 -9.87
N TYR A 195 12.77 -0.15 -9.08
CA TYR A 195 13.45 1.12 -9.29
C TYR A 195 14.65 1.25 -8.35
N ASP A 196 15.75 1.80 -8.82
CA ASP A 196 16.81 2.33 -7.96
C ASP A 196 16.37 3.71 -7.44
N ILE A 197 16.18 3.83 -6.13
CA ILE A 197 15.71 5.07 -5.48
C ILE A 197 16.65 6.25 -5.74
N LYS A 198 17.93 5.99 -5.96
CA LYS A 198 18.91 7.04 -6.27
C LYS A 198 18.88 7.50 -7.73
N ASN A 199 18.27 6.73 -8.61
CA ASN A 199 18.28 6.93 -10.07
C ASN A 199 16.89 6.69 -10.68
N LEU A 200 15.84 7.24 -10.06
CA LEU A 200 14.44 7.01 -10.47
C LEU A 200 14.14 7.44 -11.92
N ASP A 201 14.89 8.42 -12.43
CA ASP A 201 14.82 8.92 -13.80
C ASP A 201 15.28 7.89 -14.86
N LYS A 202 16.05 6.89 -14.47
CA LYS A 202 16.48 5.80 -15.36
C LYS A 202 15.39 4.75 -15.62
N GLY A 203 14.21 4.88 -14.98
CA GLY A 203 13.13 3.90 -15.06
C GLY A 203 13.37 2.69 -14.17
N TYR A 204 12.88 1.53 -14.60
CA TYR A 204 12.86 0.32 -13.79
C TYR A 204 13.50 -0.88 -14.48
N THR A 205 13.89 -1.86 -13.68
CA THR A 205 14.23 -3.22 -14.09
C THR A 205 13.02 -4.13 -13.90
N VAL A 206 12.77 -5.05 -14.84
CA VAL A 206 11.70 -6.05 -14.75
C VAL A 206 12.27 -7.35 -14.21
N LEU A 207 11.63 -7.90 -13.18
CA LEU A 207 11.96 -9.23 -12.64
C LEU A 207 10.88 -10.24 -13.06
N PRO A 208 11.23 -11.34 -13.77
CA PRO A 208 10.29 -12.34 -14.27
C PRO A 208 9.91 -13.34 -13.17
N ILE A 209 9.28 -12.87 -12.11
CA ILE A 209 9.04 -13.62 -10.86
C ILE A 209 8.21 -14.88 -11.09
N ALA A 210 7.19 -14.84 -11.97
CA ALA A 210 6.35 -16.01 -12.25
C ALA A 210 7.11 -17.09 -13.04
N GLU A 211 8.07 -16.70 -13.88
CA GLU A 211 8.97 -17.62 -14.55
C GLU A 211 9.88 -18.33 -13.53
N TRP A 212 10.47 -17.57 -12.62
CA TRP A 212 11.31 -18.12 -11.54
C TRP A 212 10.55 -19.06 -10.61
N ALA A 213 9.26 -18.82 -10.40
CA ALA A 213 8.44 -19.72 -9.59
C ALA A 213 8.33 -21.13 -10.17
N GLY A 214 8.43 -21.29 -11.49
CA GLY A 214 8.36 -22.60 -12.16
C GLY A 214 7.09 -23.38 -11.83
N ILE A 215 5.93 -22.70 -11.64
CA ILE A 215 4.64 -23.35 -11.43
C ILE A 215 4.02 -23.72 -12.76
N LYS A 216 3.10 -24.70 -12.76
CA LYS A 216 2.50 -25.25 -13.98
C LYS A 216 1.88 -24.17 -14.85
N ASP A 217 1.99 -24.37 -16.15
CA ASP A 217 1.32 -23.51 -17.12
C ASP A 217 -0.16 -23.92 -17.27
N ASP A 218 -1.02 -23.11 -16.64
CA ASP A 218 -2.45 -23.27 -16.68
C ASP A 218 -3.16 -21.96 -17.07
N GLY A 219 -2.43 -21.03 -17.65
CA GLY A 219 -2.83 -19.68 -18.03
C GLY A 219 -1.98 -18.59 -17.36
N ALA A 220 -2.42 -17.33 -17.48
CA ALA A 220 -1.71 -16.20 -16.92
C ALA A 220 -1.62 -16.28 -15.38
N LYS A 221 -0.42 -16.20 -14.88
CA LYS A 221 -0.14 -16.19 -13.44
C LYS A 221 -0.22 -14.76 -12.90
N ARG A 222 -0.26 -14.63 -11.58
CA ARG A 222 -0.22 -13.33 -10.91
C ARG A 222 0.90 -13.32 -9.89
N VAL A 223 1.70 -12.27 -9.93
CA VAL A 223 2.72 -11.98 -8.92
C VAL A 223 2.23 -10.86 -8.04
N VAL A 224 2.16 -11.11 -6.75
CA VAL A 224 1.48 -10.22 -5.80
C VAL A 224 2.35 -9.95 -4.60
N GLN A 225 2.30 -8.70 -4.15
CA GLN A 225 2.77 -8.24 -2.86
C GLN A 225 4.26 -8.48 -2.62
N PRO A 226 5.12 -7.54 -3.04
CA PRO A 226 6.49 -7.49 -2.54
C PRO A 226 6.49 -7.35 -1.02
N GLU A 227 7.25 -8.19 -0.31
CA GLU A 227 7.38 -8.11 1.14
C GLU A 227 8.84 -8.33 1.55
N PHE A 228 9.41 -7.36 2.25
CA PHE A 228 10.79 -7.48 2.73
C PHE A 228 10.86 -8.32 4.01
N ASN A 229 11.97 -9.03 4.19
CA ASN A 229 12.32 -9.55 5.49
C ASN A 229 12.79 -8.40 6.42
N LYS A 230 12.92 -8.68 7.72
CA LYS A 230 13.34 -7.69 8.72
C LYS A 230 14.75 -7.11 8.45
N ALA A 231 15.64 -7.90 7.86
CA ALA A 231 17.00 -7.45 7.52
C ALA A 231 17.01 -6.47 6.34
N GLY A 232 16.00 -6.52 5.46
CA GLY A 232 15.90 -5.71 4.25
C GLY A 232 16.83 -6.17 3.14
N ASP A 233 17.26 -7.44 3.16
CA ASP A 233 18.15 -8.04 2.17
C ASP A 233 17.45 -9.08 1.29
N GLU A 234 16.20 -9.42 1.61
CA GLU A 234 15.35 -10.30 0.83
C GLU A 234 14.00 -9.66 0.54
N VAL A 235 13.49 -9.90 -0.66
CA VAL A 235 12.11 -9.55 -1.05
C VAL A 235 11.39 -10.82 -1.46
N TRP A 236 10.21 -11.02 -0.89
CA TRP A 236 9.38 -12.19 -1.04
C TRP A 236 8.14 -11.85 -1.86
N PHE A 237 7.76 -12.73 -2.78
CA PHE A 237 6.61 -12.55 -3.66
C PHE A 237 5.71 -13.78 -3.63
N SER A 238 4.40 -13.58 -3.60
CA SER A 238 3.43 -14.65 -3.86
C SER A 238 3.21 -14.78 -5.35
N VAL A 239 3.24 -16.02 -5.85
CA VAL A 239 2.91 -16.34 -7.24
C VAL A 239 1.73 -17.30 -7.26
N TRP A 240 0.67 -16.95 -7.98
CA TRP A 240 -0.54 -17.73 -8.10
C TRP A 240 -0.71 -18.28 -9.52
N SER A 241 -1.11 -19.56 -9.64
CA SER A 241 -1.52 -20.12 -10.92
C SER A 241 -2.87 -19.51 -11.36
N ALA A 242 -3.14 -19.55 -12.67
CA ALA A 242 -4.37 -19.00 -13.23
C ALA A 242 -5.64 -19.66 -12.70
N LYS A 243 -5.57 -20.94 -12.33
CA LYS A 243 -6.71 -21.76 -11.87
C LYS A 243 -6.66 -22.12 -10.39
N ASN A 244 -5.84 -21.39 -9.60
CA ASN A 244 -5.67 -21.62 -8.16
C ASN A 244 -5.27 -23.07 -7.79
N LYS A 245 -4.51 -23.73 -8.66
CA LYS A 245 -4.07 -25.13 -8.46
C LYS A 245 -2.72 -25.24 -7.80
N GLU A 246 -1.92 -24.21 -7.93
CA GLU A 246 -0.56 -24.15 -7.43
C GLU A 246 -0.20 -22.74 -7.03
N SER A 247 0.57 -22.59 -5.98
CA SER A 247 1.16 -21.31 -5.55
C SER A 247 2.61 -21.52 -5.17
N ALA A 248 3.40 -20.47 -5.26
CA ALA A 248 4.78 -20.46 -4.82
C ALA A 248 5.11 -19.16 -4.10
N LEU A 249 6.09 -19.19 -3.21
CA LEU A 249 6.77 -18.02 -2.71
C LEU A 249 8.13 -17.92 -3.40
N VAL A 250 8.40 -16.80 -4.02
CA VAL A 250 9.68 -16.52 -4.68
C VAL A 250 10.46 -15.53 -3.84
N ILE A 251 11.70 -15.87 -3.51
CA ILE A 251 12.59 -15.06 -2.68
C ILE A 251 13.69 -14.51 -3.57
N VAL A 252 13.85 -13.20 -3.55
CA VAL A 252 14.85 -12.46 -4.32
C VAL A 252 15.84 -11.80 -3.37
N ASP A 253 17.12 -11.88 -3.70
CA ASP A 253 18.16 -11.10 -3.04
C ASP A 253 18.05 -9.63 -3.47
N ASP A 254 17.79 -8.73 -2.52
CA ASP A 254 17.54 -7.33 -2.81
C ASP A 254 18.73 -6.61 -3.44
N LYS A 255 19.95 -6.98 -3.04
CA LYS A 255 21.17 -6.31 -3.53
C LYS A 255 21.49 -6.69 -4.98
N THR A 256 21.32 -7.95 -5.33
CA THR A 256 21.71 -8.49 -6.64
C THR A 256 20.55 -8.58 -7.61
N LEU A 257 19.32 -8.46 -7.15
CA LEU A 257 18.06 -8.65 -7.87
C LEU A 257 17.96 -10.04 -8.52
N LYS A 258 18.60 -11.05 -7.93
CA LYS A 258 18.62 -12.43 -8.42
C LYS A 258 17.72 -13.33 -7.57
N LEU A 259 17.21 -14.36 -8.21
CA LEU A 259 16.50 -15.44 -7.52
C LEU A 259 17.39 -16.05 -6.44
N LYS A 260 16.87 -16.12 -5.21
CA LYS A 260 17.52 -16.77 -4.07
C LYS A 260 16.92 -18.14 -3.76
N ALA A 261 15.60 -18.22 -3.72
CA ALA A 261 14.89 -19.47 -3.43
C ALA A 261 13.45 -19.45 -3.95
N VAL A 262 12.87 -20.64 -4.12
CA VAL A 262 11.45 -20.85 -4.39
C VAL A 262 10.91 -21.84 -3.38
N ILE A 263 9.82 -21.48 -2.70
CA ILE A 263 9.13 -22.35 -1.76
C ILE A 263 7.83 -22.80 -2.39
N LYS A 264 7.62 -24.09 -2.52
CA LYS A 264 6.38 -24.73 -2.97
C LYS A 264 5.92 -25.71 -1.92
N ASP A 265 4.68 -25.56 -1.48
CA ASP A 265 4.07 -26.48 -0.52
C ASP A 265 2.56 -26.51 -0.79
N PRO A 266 1.92 -27.69 -0.84
CA PRO A 266 0.46 -27.78 -1.02
C PRO A 266 -0.36 -26.98 0.00
N ARG A 267 0.20 -26.74 1.18
CA ARG A 267 -0.44 -25.90 2.22
C ARG A 267 -0.45 -24.41 1.90
N LEU A 268 0.35 -23.96 0.93
CA LEU A 268 0.42 -22.57 0.46
C LEU A 268 -0.58 -22.27 -0.66
N ILE A 269 -1.34 -23.27 -1.14
CA ILE A 269 -2.36 -23.05 -2.18
C ILE A 269 -3.52 -22.31 -1.57
N THR A 270 -3.65 -21.04 -1.97
CA THR A 270 -4.67 -20.12 -1.46
C THR A 270 -5.05 -19.09 -2.52
N PRO A 271 -6.35 -18.73 -2.62
CA PRO A 271 -6.78 -17.70 -3.56
C PRO A 271 -6.16 -16.32 -3.31
N THR A 272 -5.76 -16.03 -2.09
CA THR A 272 -5.19 -14.74 -1.72
C THR A 272 -3.68 -14.71 -1.75
N GLY A 273 -2.99 -15.83 -1.45
CA GLY A 273 -1.53 -15.94 -1.46
C GLY A 273 -0.78 -14.93 -0.56
N HIS A 274 -1.49 -14.17 0.26
CA HIS A 274 -0.89 -13.16 1.11
C HIS A 274 -0.15 -13.75 2.28
N PHE A 275 1.00 -13.18 2.59
CA PHE A 275 1.83 -13.55 3.72
C PHE A 275 2.57 -12.32 4.25
N ASN A 276 3.07 -12.42 5.47
CA ASN A 276 3.92 -11.41 6.07
C ASN A 276 5.14 -12.10 6.67
N VAL A 277 6.32 -11.77 6.19
CA VAL A 277 7.60 -12.31 6.67
C VAL A 277 8.21 -11.47 7.79
N ASN A 278 7.61 -10.32 8.09
CA ASN A 278 8.05 -9.45 9.15
C ASN A 278 7.42 -9.82 10.49
N ASN A 279 8.18 -9.62 11.53
CA ASN A 279 7.65 -9.65 12.87
C ASN A 279 6.86 -8.36 13.13
N THR A 280 5.58 -8.49 13.49
CA THR A 280 4.68 -7.37 13.77
C THR A 280 5.03 -6.55 15.01
N GLN A 281 5.96 -7.01 15.85
CA GLN A 281 6.44 -6.25 17.01
C GLN A 281 7.27 -5.02 16.62
N HIS A 282 7.88 -5.06 15.44
CA HIS A 282 8.72 -3.97 14.93
C HIS A 282 8.35 -3.71 13.48
N ASP A 283 7.37 -2.86 13.28
CA ASP A 283 7.01 -2.40 11.94
C ASP A 283 8.19 -1.66 11.32
N VAL A 284 8.64 -2.13 10.17
CA VAL A 284 9.78 -1.55 9.43
C VAL A 284 9.35 -0.64 8.28
N TYR A 285 8.06 -0.49 8.07
CA TYR A 285 7.48 0.34 7.00
C TYR A 285 6.90 1.63 7.53
#